data_ad493c17d190a73a3410918cc7a2a44f
#
_entry.id   ad493c17d190a73a3410918cc7a2a44f
#
_cell.length_a   1.000
_cell.length_b   1.000
_cell.length_c   1.000
_cell.angle_alpha   90.00
_cell.angle_beta   90.00
_cell.angle_gamma   90.00
#
_symmetry.space_group_name_H-M   'P 1'
#
loop_
_entity.id
_entity.type
_entity.pdbx_description
1 polymer ?
#
loop_
_entity_poly.entity_id
_entity_poly.type
_entity_poly.pdbx_seq_one_letter_code
_entity_poly.pdbx_strand_id
1 'polypeptide(L)'
;MKNILFGVRSTVAAALVFGLSHAAFGATDLTVYTAVEAEDLKKYAARFNEDHPDIKINWVRDSTGIVTAKLLAEKENPRADVIWGLAATSLLLMKGEGMLHAYAPSGLDGLDSKFRDKSDPPTWTGMDAWVAAICVNTVESEKHNLPTPSSWEDLTKPVYKGHVAMPNPNSSGTGFLDVSSWLQIFGEDGGWAFMDALHENIGHYTHSGSKPCKQAARGEVAIGVSFAFRGAKSKASGAPLEVIIPSEGIGWDMEATAIVNGTKKLDAAKTLVDWSITEKANKMYNEGYAVIGIQRLAKPVEHFPDNIPQAMIDNDFEWAASNRKRILAEWQKRYDSKSEPKS
;
A
#
# COMPACT_ATOMS: atom_id res chain seq x y z
N MET A 1 -91.58 39.97 24.28
CA MET A 1 -90.40 39.75 25.10
C MET A 1 -89.39 39.07 24.20
N LYS A 2 -88.26 39.81 23.92
CA LYS A 2 -87.32 39.46 22.83
C LYS A 2 -86.20 38.60 23.40
N ASN A 3 -86.01 37.43 22.76
CA ASN A 3 -84.84 36.59 23.00
C ASN A 3 -83.72 37.03 22.11
N ILE A 4 -82.55 37.29 22.64
CA ILE A 4 -81.30 37.60 21.97
C ILE A 4 -80.45 36.35 22.01
N LEU A 5 -80.19 35.75 20.81
CA LEU A 5 -79.18 34.67 20.64
C LEU A 5 -77.83 35.26 20.35
N PHE A 6 -76.82 34.93 21.22
CA PHE A 6 -75.41 35.20 20.95
C PHE A 6 -74.80 34.00 20.22
N GLY A 7 -74.39 34.25 18.98
CA GLY A 7 -73.63 33.26 18.22
C GLY A 7 -72.12 33.34 18.52
N VAL A 8 -71.58 32.25 18.99
CA VAL A 8 -70.11 32.09 19.15
C VAL A 8 -69.49 31.62 17.83
N ARG A 9 -68.66 32.44 17.21
CA ARG A 9 -67.86 32.06 16.06
C ARG A 9 -66.59 31.41 16.51
N SER A 10 -66.43 30.11 16.35
CA SER A 10 -65.18 29.37 16.57
C SER A 10 -64.30 29.53 15.34
N THR A 11 -63.16 30.21 15.50
CA THR A 11 -62.13 30.30 14.47
C THR A 11 -61.19 29.09 14.66
N VAL A 12 -61.23 28.14 13.72
CA VAL A 12 -60.28 27.03 13.66
C VAL A 12 -59.02 27.53 12.96
N ALA A 13 -57.92 27.69 13.70
CA ALA A 13 -56.60 27.96 13.16
C ALA A 13 -55.97 26.62 12.71
N ALA A 14 -55.86 26.37 11.42
CA ALA A 14 -55.15 25.28 10.84
C ALA A 14 -53.63 25.55 10.92
N ALA A 15 -52.93 24.93 11.85
CA ALA A 15 -51.47 24.93 11.88
C ALA A 15 -50.92 24.00 10.79
N LEU A 16 -50.40 24.58 9.71
CA LEU A 16 -49.62 23.87 8.70
C LEU A 16 -48.26 23.48 9.31
N VAL A 17 -48.12 22.25 9.76
CA VAL A 17 -46.82 21.65 10.11
C VAL A 17 -46.10 21.33 8.83
N PHE A 18 -45.16 22.20 8.40
CA PHE A 18 -44.17 21.84 7.37
C PHE A 18 -43.24 20.77 7.96
N GLY A 19 -43.55 19.51 7.70
CA GLY A 19 -42.63 18.41 7.93
C GLY A 19 -41.43 18.55 6.99
N LEU A 20 -40.29 19.02 7.51
CA LEU A 20 -39.01 18.89 6.87
C LEU A 20 -38.71 17.37 6.79
N SER A 21 -39.10 16.75 5.67
CA SER A 21 -38.65 15.41 5.31
C SER A 21 -37.13 15.50 5.09
N HIS A 22 -36.35 15.19 6.13
CA HIS A 22 -34.97 14.83 5.94
C HIS A 22 -34.98 13.55 5.12
N ALA A 23 -34.76 13.66 3.79
CA ALA A 23 -34.39 12.51 2.99
C ALA A 23 -33.12 11.92 3.63
N ALA A 24 -33.27 10.79 4.31
CA ALA A 24 -32.11 10.00 4.71
C ALA A 24 -31.46 9.54 3.40
N PHE A 25 -30.48 10.28 2.91
CA PHE A 25 -29.60 9.79 1.86
C PHE A 25 -28.90 8.59 2.45
N GLY A 26 -29.23 7.38 1.93
CA GLY A 26 -28.52 6.17 2.29
C GLY A 26 -27.03 6.37 2.03
N ALA A 27 -26.17 5.75 2.86
CA ALA A 27 -24.73 5.85 2.70
C ALA A 27 -24.32 5.44 1.28
N THR A 28 -23.39 6.20 0.69
CA THR A 28 -22.81 5.86 -0.62
C THR A 28 -21.77 4.75 -0.45
N ASP A 29 -22.01 3.60 -1.06
CA ASP A 29 -21.06 2.48 -1.04
C ASP A 29 -19.95 2.72 -2.08
N LEU A 30 -18.69 2.85 -1.65
CA LEU A 30 -17.51 2.86 -2.53
C LEU A 30 -16.89 1.47 -2.59
N THR A 31 -16.61 0.98 -3.78
CA THR A 31 -15.77 -0.20 -4.00
C THR A 31 -14.32 0.24 -4.09
N VAL A 32 -13.51 -0.13 -3.09
CA VAL A 32 -12.13 0.33 -2.96
C VAL A 32 -11.17 -0.84 -3.08
N TYR A 33 -10.30 -0.79 -4.10
CA TYR A 33 -9.27 -1.80 -4.31
C TYR A 33 -7.99 -1.38 -3.61
N THR A 34 -7.34 -2.34 -2.93
CA THR A 34 -6.21 -2.05 -2.06
C THR A 34 -5.22 -3.20 -1.93
N ALA A 35 -3.96 -2.87 -1.66
CA ALA A 35 -2.94 -3.81 -1.22
C ALA A 35 -2.45 -3.56 0.22
N VAL A 36 -3.02 -2.57 0.92
CA VAL A 36 -2.76 -2.30 2.33
C VAL A 36 -2.90 -3.59 3.15
N GLU A 37 -2.10 -3.76 4.19
CA GLU A 37 -2.17 -4.91 5.08
C GLU A 37 -3.59 -5.07 5.66
N ALA A 38 -4.15 -6.30 5.58
CA ALA A 38 -5.56 -6.57 5.92
C ALA A 38 -5.92 -6.14 7.35
N GLU A 39 -4.95 -6.20 8.27
CA GLU A 39 -5.11 -5.83 9.67
C GLU A 39 -5.32 -4.33 9.89
N ASP A 40 -4.90 -3.49 8.92
CA ASP A 40 -5.00 -2.03 9.02
C ASP A 40 -6.28 -1.47 8.37
N LEU A 41 -6.96 -2.24 7.50
CA LEU A 41 -8.13 -1.78 6.74
C LEU A 41 -9.28 -1.31 7.62
N LYS A 42 -9.53 -2.01 8.74
CA LYS A 42 -10.58 -1.62 9.70
C LYS A 42 -10.29 -0.26 10.33
N LYS A 43 -9.02 -0.01 10.68
CA LYS A 43 -8.58 1.28 11.23
C LYS A 43 -8.73 2.39 10.20
N TYR A 44 -8.30 2.15 8.95
CA TYR A 44 -8.39 3.12 7.86
C TYR A 44 -9.86 3.52 7.59
N ALA A 45 -10.75 2.54 7.45
CA ALA A 45 -12.17 2.83 7.27
C ALA A 45 -12.77 3.57 8.47
N ALA A 46 -12.45 3.17 9.70
CA ALA A 46 -12.96 3.84 10.91
C ALA A 46 -12.52 5.30 10.98
N ARG A 47 -11.25 5.59 10.73
CA ARG A 47 -10.72 6.96 10.73
C ARG A 47 -11.34 7.86 9.66
N PHE A 48 -11.57 7.30 8.46
CA PHE A 48 -12.29 8.00 7.39
C PHE A 48 -13.74 8.27 7.78
N ASN A 49 -14.45 7.27 8.30
CA ASN A 49 -15.86 7.39 8.66
C ASN A 49 -16.14 8.28 9.88
N GLU A 50 -15.14 8.65 10.70
CA GLU A 50 -15.28 9.70 11.71
C GLU A 50 -15.65 11.05 11.07
N ASP A 51 -15.14 11.33 9.85
CA ASP A 51 -15.37 12.58 9.12
C ASP A 51 -16.47 12.44 8.05
N HIS A 52 -16.64 11.24 7.50
CA HIS A 52 -17.54 10.93 6.37
C HIS A 52 -18.41 9.69 6.66
N PRO A 53 -19.35 9.78 7.63
CA PRO A 53 -20.19 8.64 8.00
C PRO A 53 -21.21 8.24 6.93
N ASP A 54 -21.43 9.10 5.94
CA ASP A 54 -22.31 8.91 4.77
C ASP A 54 -21.66 8.14 3.62
N ILE A 55 -20.36 7.80 3.74
CA ILE A 55 -19.64 7.01 2.74
C ILE A 55 -19.16 5.71 3.39
N LYS A 56 -19.59 4.58 2.82
CA LYS A 56 -19.17 3.25 3.25
C LYS A 56 -18.13 2.68 2.30
N ILE A 57 -17.03 2.18 2.85
CA ILE A 57 -15.95 1.56 2.07
C ILE A 57 -16.16 0.04 2.04
N ASN A 58 -16.27 -0.52 0.83
CA ASN A 58 -16.28 -1.95 0.56
C ASN A 58 -14.93 -2.34 -0.04
N TRP A 59 -14.09 -2.97 0.77
CA TRP A 59 -12.75 -3.34 0.40
C TRP A 59 -12.69 -4.55 -0.53
N VAL A 60 -11.88 -4.45 -1.58
CA VAL A 60 -11.40 -5.58 -2.37
C VAL A 60 -9.88 -5.60 -2.22
N ARG A 61 -9.39 -6.55 -1.41
CA ARG A 61 -7.99 -6.61 -0.97
C ARG A 61 -7.30 -7.86 -1.49
N ASP A 62 -6.09 -7.67 -2.06
CA ASP A 62 -5.11 -8.73 -2.29
C ASP A 62 -3.71 -8.12 -2.35
N SER A 63 -2.68 -8.93 -2.61
CA SER A 63 -1.32 -8.45 -2.88
C SER A 63 -1.27 -7.60 -4.15
N THR A 64 -0.34 -6.63 -4.19
CA THR A 64 -0.26 -5.60 -5.25
C THR A 64 -0.32 -6.16 -6.66
N GLY A 65 0.44 -7.21 -6.96
CA GLY A 65 0.45 -7.79 -8.31
C GLY A 65 -0.91 -8.37 -8.71
N ILE A 66 -1.63 -8.99 -7.77
CA ILE A 66 -2.96 -9.57 -8.01
C ILE A 66 -3.99 -8.46 -8.21
N VAL A 67 -3.98 -7.42 -7.36
CA VAL A 67 -4.87 -6.26 -7.51
C VAL A 67 -4.61 -5.56 -8.85
N THR A 68 -3.32 -5.38 -9.22
CA THR A 68 -2.93 -4.80 -10.50
C THR A 68 -3.47 -5.62 -11.68
N ALA A 69 -3.26 -6.92 -11.67
CA ALA A 69 -3.75 -7.82 -12.73
C ALA A 69 -5.29 -7.79 -12.83
N LYS A 70 -5.98 -7.76 -11.67
CA LYS A 70 -7.45 -7.67 -11.61
C LYS A 70 -7.94 -6.35 -12.21
N LEU A 71 -7.37 -5.22 -11.84
CA LEU A 71 -7.73 -3.92 -12.38
C LEU A 71 -7.53 -3.87 -13.90
N LEU A 72 -6.38 -4.36 -14.41
CA LEU A 72 -6.11 -4.44 -15.84
C LEU A 72 -7.13 -5.33 -16.59
N ALA A 73 -7.52 -6.46 -16.00
CA ALA A 73 -8.52 -7.35 -16.58
C ALA A 73 -9.93 -6.73 -16.60
N GLU A 74 -10.22 -5.81 -15.69
CA GLU A 74 -11.49 -5.08 -15.60
C GLU A 74 -11.48 -3.74 -16.36
N LYS A 75 -10.42 -3.41 -17.11
CA LYS A 75 -10.20 -2.12 -17.78
C LYS A 75 -11.44 -1.65 -18.58
N GLU A 76 -12.06 -2.53 -19.34
CA GLU A 76 -13.21 -2.19 -20.20
C GLU A 76 -14.53 -2.07 -19.42
N ASN A 77 -14.60 -2.61 -18.21
CA ASN A 77 -15.76 -2.54 -17.32
C ASN A 77 -15.30 -2.46 -15.86
N PRO A 78 -14.76 -1.33 -15.41
CA PRO A 78 -14.21 -1.16 -14.08
C PRO A 78 -15.25 -1.40 -12.99
N ARG A 79 -14.86 -2.16 -11.95
CA ARG A 79 -15.68 -2.40 -10.76
C ARG A 79 -15.24 -1.58 -9.57
N ALA A 80 -13.98 -1.16 -9.54
CA ALA A 80 -13.46 -0.27 -8.52
C ALA A 80 -13.92 1.16 -8.76
N ASP A 81 -14.28 1.87 -7.71
CA ASP A 81 -14.51 3.32 -7.71
C ASP A 81 -13.20 4.07 -7.41
N VAL A 82 -12.46 3.56 -6.42
CA VAL A 82 -11.20 4.14 -5.92
C VAL A 82 -10.17 3.04 -5.71
N ILE A 83 -8.93 3.38 -5.93
CA ILE A 83 -7.77 2.63 -5.46
C ILE A 83 -7.21 3.41 -4.27
N TRP A 84 -7.05 2.75 -3.11
CA TRP A 84 -6.46 3.36 -1.92
C TRP A 84 -5.40 2.45 -1.32
N GLY A 85 -4.13 2.84 -1.42
CA GLY A 85 -3.00 2.05 -0.97
C GLY A 85 -2.63 0.93 -1.93
N LEU A 86 -2.25 1.30 -3.15
CA LEU A 86 -1.62 0.42 -4.13
C LEU A 86 -0.29 1.05 -4.56
N ALA A 87 0.69 0.23 -4.93
CA ALA A 87 1.99 0.70 -5.39
C ALA A 87 1.89 1.78 -6.47
N ALA A 88 2.62 2.89 -6.31
CA ALA A 88 2.67 3.95 -7.31
C ALA A 88 3.16 3.43 -8.67
N THR A 89 4.09 2.48 -8.70
CA THR A 89 4.52 1.80 -9.94
C THR A 89 3.37 1.10 -10.66
N SER A 90 2.38 0.57 -9.93
CA SER A 90 1.15 0.00 -10.52
C SER A 90 0.20 1.08 -11.03
N LEU A 91 0.08 2.22 -10.32
CA LEU A 91 -0.75 3.34 -10.76
C LEU A 91 -0.16 4.01 -12.01
N LEU A 92 1.16 4.10 -12.12
CA LEU A 92 1.83 4.58 -13.35
C LEU A 92 1.50 3.70 -14.57
N LEU A 93 1.49 2.38 -14.39
CA LEU A 93 1.05 1.44 -15.42
C LEU A 93 -0.41 1.71 -15.82
N MET A 94 -1.32 1.85 -14.86
CA MET A 94 -2.74 2.13 -15.11
C MET A 94 -2.96 3.50 -15.73
N LYS A 95 -2.17 4.51 -15.37
CA LYS A 95 -2.16 5.83 -16.00
C LYS A 95 -1.84 5.72 -17.49
N GLY A 96 -0.79 4.95 -17.85
CA GLY A 96 -0.44 4.66 -19.23
C GLY A 96 -1.55 3.97 -20.03
N GLU A 97 -2.41 3.23 -19.35
CA GLU A 97 -3.59 2.55 -19.91
C GLU A 97 -4.86 3.41 -19.93
N GLY A 98 -4.82 4.67 -19.46
CA GLY A 98 -5.98 5.58 -19.41
C GLY A 98 -7.04 5.21 -18.39
N MET A 99 -6.68 4.44 -17.36
CA MET A 99 -7.64 3.90 -16.39
C MET A 99 -7.91 4.82 -15.20
N LEU A 100 -7.14 5.89 -15.03
CA LEU A 100 -7.22 6.78 -13.88
C LEU A 100 -7.86 8.12 -14.24
N HIS A 101 -8.75 8.61 -13.38
CA HIS A 101 -9.39 9.92 -13.52
C HIS A 101 -8.47 11.01 -12.97
N ALA A 102 -8.19 12.01 -13.80
CA ALA A 102 -7.36 13.14 -13.39
C ALA A 102 -8.12 14.05 -12.40
N TYR A 103 -7.57 14.27 -11.24
CA TYR A 103 -8.16 15.08 -10.18
C TYR A 103 -7.08 15.65 -9.26
N ALA A 104 -7.09 16.96 -9.06
CA ALA A 104 -6.23 17.62 -8.09
C ALA A 104 -6.96 17.67 -6.73
N PRO A 105 -6.57 16.84 -5.74
CA PRO A 105 -7.25 16.84 -4.46
C PRO A 105 -6.94 18.09 -3.65
N SER A 106 -7.89 18.45 -2.78
CA SER A 106 -7.72 19.55 -1.82
C SER A 106 -6.55 19.26 -0.88
N GLY A 107 -5.63 20.22 -0.75
CA GLY A 107 -4.43 20.06 0.08
C GLY A 107 -3.23 19.42 -0.63
N LEU A 108 -3.29 19.21 -1.95
CA LEU A 108 -2.20 18.67 -2.74
C LEU A 108 -0.86 19.36 -2.49
N ASP A 109 -0.85 20.70 -2.31
CA ASP A 109 0.37 21.48 -2.05
C ASP A 109 1.04 21.14 -0.72
N GLY A 110 0.32 20.52 0.20
CA GLY A 110 0.85 20.04 1.47
C GLY A 110 1.68 18.75 1.39
N LEU A 111 1.54 17.98 0.30
CA LEU A 111 2.33 16.79 0.08
C LEU A 111 3.76 17.14 -0.36
N ASP A 112 4.72 16.31 -0.01
CA ASP A 112 6.06 16.32 -0.62
C ASP A 112 5.95 16.04 -2.14
N SER A 113 6.80 16.69 -2.92
CA SER A 113 6.77 16.57 -4.39
C SER A 113 6.97 15.13 -4.89
N LYS A 114 7.71 14.30 -4.15
CA LYS A 114 7.90 12.88 -4.48
C LYS A 114 6.60 12.06 -4.39
N PHE A 115 5.64 12.53 -3.60
CA PHE A 115 4.33 11.89 -3.41
C PHE A 115 3.25 12.42 -4.35
N ARG A 116 3.61 13.08 -5.43
CA ARG A 116 2.68 13.62 -6.42
C ARG A 116 2.93 13.04 -7.80
N ASP A 117 1.86 12.71 -8.49
CA ASP A 117 1.94 12.49 -9.93
C ASP A 117 2.43 13.78 -10.63
N LYS A 118 3.30 13.62 -11.62
CA LYS A 118 3.89 14.76 -12.37
C LYS A 118 2.91 15.42 -13.36
N SER A 119 1.75 14.81 -13.64
CA SER A 119 0.73 15.42 -14.52
C SER A 119 -0.06 16.50 -13.81
N ASP A 120 -0.62 17.43 -14.57
CA ASP A 120 -1.49 18.49 -14.07
C ASP A 120 -2.81 18.47 -14.88
N PRO A 121 -3.97 18.14 -14.24
CA PRO A 121 -4.09 17.64 -12.88
C PRO A 121 -3.50 16.23 -12.70
N PRO A 122 -3.09 15.86 -11.46
CA PRO A 122 -2.53 14.55 -11.17
C PRO A 122 -3.58 13.44 -11.33
N THR A 123 -3.14 12.22 -11.61
CA THR A 123 -4.01 11.04 -11.68
C THR A 123 -3.91 10.16 -10.43
N TRP A 124 -2.91 10.38 -9.61
CA TRP A 124 -2.72 9.71 -8.32
C TRP A 124 -1.95 10.59 -7.33
N THR A 125 -2.06 10.27 -6.05
CA THR A 125 -1.29 10.89 -4.96
C THR A 125 -0.78 9.81 -4.01
N GLY A 126 0.48 9.98 -3.55
CA GLY A 126 1.10 9.08 -2.58
C GLY A 126 0.61 9.35 -1.16
N MET A 127 0.68 8.33 -0.33
CA MET A 127 0.25 8.33 1.07
C MET A 127 1.43 8.22 2.02
N ASP A 128 2.18 7.14 1.86
CA ASP A 128 3.38 6.76 2.60
C ASP A 128 4.30 5.92 1.71
N ALA A 129 5.50 5.64 2.18
CA ALA A 129 6.43 4.78 1.47
C ALA A 129 6.81 3.56 2.31
N TRP A 130 6.82 2.40 1.68
CA TRP A 130 7.48 1.23 2.24
C TRP A 130 8.82 0.99 1.57
N VAL A 131 9.75 0.45 2.34
CA VAL A 131 11.14 0.26 1.92
C VAL A 131 11.55 -1.19 2.11
N ALA A 132 12.35 -1.72 1.18
CA ALA A 132 12.92 -3.05 1.27
C ALA A 132 13.79 -3.21 2.52
N ALA A 133 13.75 -4.39 3.12
CA ALA A 133 14.58 -4.73 4.27
C ALA A 133 14.76 -6.23 4.42
N ILE A 134 15.79 -6.63 5.16
CA ILE A 134 16.02 -8.02 5.54
C ILE A 134 15.56 -8.20 6.99
N CYS A 135 14.66 -9.14 7.23
CA CYS A 135 14.23 -9.57 8.57
C CYS A 135 15.06 -10.78 8.99
N VAL A 136 15.87 -10.65 10.02
CA VAL A 136 16.73 -11.72 10.54
C VAL A 136 16.20 -12.21 11.87
N ASN A 137 15.84 -13.49 11.98
CA ASN A 137 15.52 -14.10 13.24
C ASN A 137 16.84 -14.44 13.97
N THR A 138 17.10 -13.79 15.10
CA THR A 138 18.36 -13.93 15.84
C THR A 138 18.53 -15.32 16.44
N VAL A 139 17.44 -15.96 16.89
CA VAL A 139 17.46 -17.30 17.50
C VAL A 139 17.74 -18.38 16.43
N GLU A 140 17.06 -18.32 15.28
CA GLU A 140 17.30 -19.28 14.19
C GLU A 140 18.67 -19.07 13.56
N SER A 141 19.13 -17.81 13.45
CA SER A 141 20.47 -17.51 12.95
C SER A 141 21.56 -18.09 13.87
N GLU A 142 21.43 -17.93 15.18
CA GLU A 142 22.36 -18.53 16.15
C GLU A 142 22.34 -20.05 16.06
N LYS A 143 21.19 -20.68 16.05
CA LYS A 143 21.01 -22.13 15.96
C LYS A 143 21.67 -22.74 14.71
N HIS A 144 21.66 -22.03 13.60
CA HIS A 144 22.25 -22.47 12.33
C HIS A 144 23.65 -21.88 12.06
N ASN A 145 24.22 -21.15 13.01
CA ASN A 145 25.51 -20.43 12.88
C ASN A 145 25.56 -19.51 11.64
N LEU A 146 24.45 -18.82 11.36
CA LEU A 146 24.37 -17.87 10.25
C LEU A 146 24.85 -16.50 10.72
N PRO A 147 25.81 -15.87 10.03
CA PRO A 147 26.16 -14.48 10.33
C PRO A 147 24.99 -13.55 10.00
N THR A 148 24.89 -12.40 10.69
CA THR A 148 23.92 -11.37 10.33
C THR A 148 24.35 -10.69 9.04
N PRO A 149 23.53 -10.69 7.97
CA PRO A 149 23.88 -10.01 6.73
C PRO A 149 23.88 -8.48 6.92
N SER A 150 24.77 -7.77 6.23
CA SER A 150 24.86 -6.31 6.24
C SER A 150 24.62 -5.70 4.86
N SER A 151 24.52 -6.54 3.84
CA SER A 151 24.40 -6.15 2.43
C SER A 151 23.45 -7.11 1.70
N TRP A 152 22.97 -6.71 0.52
CA TRP A 152 22.25 -7.64 -0.35
C TRP A 152 23.17 -8.77 -0.81
N GLU A 153 24.40 -8.43 -1.19
CA GLU A 153 25.39 -9.40 -1.66
C GLU A 153 25.71 -10.47 -0.60
N ASP A 154 25.64 -10.14 0.70
CA ASP A 154 25.83 -11.13 1.76
C ASP A 154 24.89 -12.33 1.61
N LEU A 155 23.63 -12.10 1.17
CA LEU A 155 22.64 -13.16 1.01
C LEU A 155 22.98 -14.18 -0.07
N THR A 156 23.96 -13.89 -0.93
CA THR A 156 24.44 -14.84 -1.96
C THR A 156 25.47 -15.86 -1.41
N LYS A 157 25.98 -15.65 -0.17
CA LYS A 157 26.96 -16.55 0.45
C LYS A 157 26.35 -17.93 0.69
N PRO A 158 27.09 -19.03 0.39
CA PRO A 158 26.57 -20.39 0.53
C PRO A 158 26.06 -20.77 1.93
N VAL A 159 26.51 -20.06 2.98
CA VAL A 159 26.06 -20.30 4.37
C VAL A 159 24.56 -20.10 4.53
N TYR A 160 23.91 -19.29 3.70
CA TYR A 160 22.47 -19.00 3.77
C TYR A 160 21.60 -19.98 2.95
N LYS A 161 22.19 -21.00 2.33
CA LYS A 161 21.45 -21.92 1.44
C LYS A 161 20.25 -22.55 2.14
N GLY A 162 19.03 -22.26 1.57
CA GLY A 162 17.76 -22.74 2.08
C GLY A 162 17.20 -21.98 3.29
N HIS A 163 17.91 -20.99 3.81
CA HIS A 163 17.51 -20.20 4.98
C HIS A 163 16.81 -18.88 4.64
N VAL A 164 16.71 -18.52 3.37
CA VAL A 164 16.14 -17.25 2.90
C VAL A 164 14.77 -17.50 2.26
N ALA A 165 13.78 -16.74 2.68
CA ALA A 165 12.49 -16.61 1.97
C ALA A 165 12.37 -15.19 1.37
N MET A 166 11.70 -15.07 0.24
CA MET A 166 11.51 -13.83 -0.50
C MET A 166 10.11 -13.77 -1.14
N PRO A 167 9.49 -12.60 -1.36
CA PRO A 167 8.23 -12.53 -2.07
C PRO A 167 8.40 -12.78 -3.58
N ASN A 168 7.42 -13.45 -4.20
CA ASN A 168 7.33 -13.56 -5.66
C ASN A 168 6.89 -12.22 -6.27
N PRO A 169 7.66 -11.60 -7.19
CA PRO A 169 7.36 -10.29 -7.76
C PRO A 169 6.11 -10.26 -8.65
N ASN A 170 5.65 -11.42 -9.17
CA ASN A 170 4.42 -11.47 -9.95
C ASN A 170 3.17 -11.23 -9.11
N SER A 171 3.16 -11.68 -7.85
CA SER A 171 2.04 -11.49 -6.93
C SER A 171 2.24 -10.33 -5.95
N SER A 172 3.48 -10.10 -5.52
CA SER A 172 3.83 -9.14 -4.46
C SER A 172 4.40 -7.84 -5.00
N GLY A 173 3.89 -6.69 -4.51
CA GLY A 173 4.51 -5.39 -4.75
C GLY A 173 5.90 -5.29 -4.15
N THR A 174 6.11 -5.86 -2.96
CA THR A 174 7.44 -5.90 -2.33
C THR A 174 8.42 -6.73 -3.16
N GLY A 175 7.99 -7.91 -3.65
CA GLY A 175 8.86 -8.69 -4.54
C GLY A 175 9.21 -7.94 -5.82
N PHE A 176 8.27 -7.21 -6.42
CA PHE A 176 8.57 -6.37 -7.59
C PHE A 176 9.49 -5.20 -7.24
N LEU A 177 9.28 -4.55 -6.10
CA LEU A 177 10.15 -3.51 -5.57
C LEU A 177 11.58 -4.02 -5.41
N ASP A 178 11.78 -5.18 -4.78
CA ASP A 178 13.09 -5.79 -4.57
C ASP A 178 13.79 -6.02 -5.92
N VAL A 179 13.14 -6.72 -6.85
CA VAL A 179 13.71 -7.05 -8.15
C VAL A 179 14.02 -5.80 -8.97
N SER A 180 13.10 -4.85 -9.07
CA SER A 180 13.31 -3.62 -9.84
C SER A 180 14.40 -2.72 -9.24
N SER A 181 14.53 -2.71 -7.91
CA SER A 181 15.58 -1.94 -7.25
C SER A 181 16.96 -2.57 -7.41
N TRP A 182 17.08 -3.88 -7.33
CA TRP A 182 18.36 -4.56 -7.56
C TRP A 182 18.86 -4.37 -9.00
N LEU A 183 17.95 -4.31 -9.98
CA LEU A 183 18.31 -3.96 -11.36
C LEU A 183 18.80 -2.51 -11.47
N GLN A 184 18.31 -1.60 -10.62
CA GLN A 184 18.78 -0.21 -10.58
C GLN A 184 20.08 -0.05 -9.78
N ILE A 185 20.25 -0.78 -8.67
CA ILE A 185 21.43 -0.75 -7.81
C ILE A 185 22.65 -1.35 -8.53
N PHE A 186 22.49 -2.54 -9.10
CA PHE A 186 23.60 -3.31 -9.71
C PHE A 186 23.69 -3.17 -11.23
N GLY A 187 22.75 -2.44 -11.85
CA GLY A 187 22.57 -2.44 -13.30
C GLY A 187 21.88 -3.70 -13.83
N GLU A 188 21.46 -3.70 -15.08
CA GLU A 188 20.65 -4.79 -15.67
C GLU A 188 21.35 -6.16 -15.54
N ASP A 189 22.59 -6.27 -16.05
CA ASP A 189 23.32 -7.54 -16.02
C ASP A 189 23.74 -7.94 -14.60
N GLY A 190 24.22 -6.98 -13.80
CA GLY A 190 24.64 -7.21 -12.42
C GLY A 190 23.46 -7.61 -11.53
N GLY A 191 22.30 -7.00 -11.71
CA GLY A 191 21.08 -7.32 -10.96
C GLY A 191 20.58 -8.74 -11.24
N TRP A 192 20.61 -9.17 -12.52
CA TRP A 192 20.26 -10.56 -12.85
C TRP A 192 21.30 -11.55 -12.32
N ALA A 193 22.60 -11.24 -12.42
CA ALA A 193 23.65 -12.10 -11.86
C ALA A 193 23.54 -12.23 -10.34
N PHE A 194 23.23 -11.11 -9.63
CA PHE A 194 22.94 -11.13 -8.20
C PHE A 194 21.75 -12.05 -7.87
N MET A 195 20.64 -11.92 -8.60
CA MET A 195 19.44 -12.72 -8.37
C MET A 195 19.67 -14.21 -8.71
N ASP A 196 20.48 -14.54 -9.70
CA ASP A 196 20.87 -15.92 -9.99
C ASP A 196 21.63 -16.54 -8.81
N ALA A 197 22.57 -15.79 -8.22
CA ALA A 197 23.30 -16.25 -7.03
C ALA A 197 22.41 -16.31 -5.77
N LEU A 198 21.55 -15.32 -5.56
CA LEU A 198 20.59 -15.30 -4.45
C LEU A 198 19.60 -16.48 -4.54
N HIS A 199 19.14 -16.83 -5.75
CA HIS A 199 18.21 -17.94 -5.97
C HIS A 199 18.73 -19.26 -5.42
N GLU A 200 20.03 -19.52 -5.46
CA GLU A 200 20.62 -20.72 -4.89
C GLU A 200 20.32 -20.85 -3.40
N ASN A 201 20.24 -19.72 -2.69
CA ASN A 201 20.02 -19.66 -1.23
C ASN A 201 18.55 -19.52 -0.85
N ILE A 202 17.67 -19.14 -1.78
CA ILE A 202 16.23 -19.07 -1.54
C ILE A 202 15.66 -20.47 -1.30
N GLY A 203 14.97 -20.65 -0.18
CA GLY A 203 14.19 -21.83 0.12
C GLY A 203 12.87 -21.86 -0.62
N HIS A 204 12.16 -20.74 -0.65
CA HIS A 204 10.89 -20.59 -1.39
C HIS A 204 10.55 -19.10 -1.61
N TYR A 205 9.71 -18.84 -2.63
CA TYR A 205 9.12 -17.54 -2.89
C TYR A 205 7.66 -17.52 -2.43
N THR A 206 7.31 -16.52 -1.62
CA THR A 206 5.98 -16.39 -1.02
C THR A 206 5.03 -15.57 -1.88
N HIS A 207 3.73 -15.80 -1.77
CA HIS A 207 2.71 -15.02 -2.47
C HIS A 207 2.66 -13.56 -1.99
N SER A 208 2.77 -13.33 -0.68
CA SER A 208 2.60 -12.01 -0.04
C SER A 208 3.95 -11.41 0.35
N GLY A 209 4.07 -10.07 0.21
CA GLY A 209 5.28 -9.32 0.56
C GLY A 209 5.64 -9.36 2.04
N SER A 210 4.64 -9.42 2.93
CA SER A 210 4.85 -9.46 4.39
C SER A 210 5.16 -10.87 4.92
N LYS A 211 4.89 -11.92 4.14
CA LYS A 211 4.99 -13.31 4.61
C LYS A 211 6.42 -13.73 4.98
N PRO A 212 7.48 -13.39 4.22
CA PRO A 212 8.85 -13.78 4.59
C PRO A 212 9.25 -13.26 5.96
N CYS A 213 8.98 -11.99 6.25
CA CYS A 213 9.26 -11.40 7.55
C CYS A 213 8.40 -12.01 8.68
N LYS A 214 7.12 -12.33 8.41
CA LYS A 214 6.25 -13.06 9.34
C LYS A 214 6.76 -14.48 9.60
N GLN A 215 7.30 -15.15 8.60
CA GLN A 215 7.92 -16.48 8.76
C GLN A 215 9.20 -16.39 9.58
N ALA A 216 10.06 -15.41 9.32
CA ALA A 216 11.23 -15.15 10.16
C ALA A 216 10.80 -14.83 11.60
N ALA A 217 9.78 -14.01 11.84
CA ALA A 217 9.28 -13.69 13.16
C ALA A 217 8.84 -14.93 13.97
N ARG A 218 8.35 -15.98 13.29
CA ARG A 218 7.91 -17.23 13.90
C ARG A 218 9.00 -18.33 13.92
N GLY A 219 10.19 -18.06 13.41
CA GLY A 219 11.28 -19.03 13.31
C GLY A 219 11.05 -20.12 12.24
N GLU A 220 10.19 -19.87 11.26
CA GLU A 220 9.99 -20.80 10.14
C GLU A 220 11.12 -20.71 9.11
N VAL A 221 11.77 -19.54 9.03
CA VAL A 221 13.02 -19.29 8.29
C VAL A 221 13.93 -18.40 9.12
N ALA A 222 15.23 -18.45 8.88
CA ALA A 222 16.16 -17.56 9.57
C ALA A 222 16.12 -16.13 8.99
N ILE A 223 15.92 -16.02 7.68
CA ILE A 223 16.00 -14.74 6.95
C ILE A 223 14.78 -14.58 6.04
N GLY A 224 14.12 -13.42 6.15
CA GLY A 224 13.05 -13.00 5.26
C GLY A 224 13.41 -11.70 4.54
N VAL A 225 13.51 -11.72 3.21
CA VAL A 225 13.51 -10.49 2.40
C VAL A 225 12.08 -9.98 2.37
N SER A 226 11.86 -8.72 2.78
CA SER A 226 10.53 -8.15 2.93
C SER A 226 10.61 -6.62 2.99
N PHE A 227 9.88 -5.98 3.88
CA PHE A 227 9.91 -4.52 4.07
C PHE A 227 9.98 -4.12 5.55
N ALA A 228 10.63 -2.98 5.81
CA ALA A 228 11.00 -2.54 7.15
C ALA A 228 9.80 -2.40 8.11
N PHE A 229 8.67 -1.87 7.63
CA PHE A 229 7.44 -1.76 8.45
C PHE A 229 7.02 -3.12 9.04
N ARG A 230 7.03 -4.19 8.24
CA ARG A 230 6.64 -5.52 8.72
C ARG A 230 7.62 -6.05 9.77
N GLY A 231 8.90 -5.81 9.58
CA GLY A 231 9.94 -6.17 10.54
C GLY A 231 9.76 -5.44 11.87
N ALA A 232 9.63 -4.12 11.82
CA ALA A 232 9.42 -3.27 12.98
C ALA A 232 8.16 -3.67 13.77
N LYS A 233 7.04 -3.88 13.08
CA LYS A 233 5.77 -4.31 13.69
C LYS A 233 5.88 -5.69 14.36
N SER A 234 6.59 -6.63 13.73
CA SER A 234 6.81 -7.96 14.31
C SER A 234 7.72 -7.88 15.54
N LYS A 235 8.78 -7.06 15.49
CA LYS A 235 9.69 -6.82 16.64
C LYS A 235 8.96 -6.16 17.80
N ALA A 236 8.11 -5.15 17.54
CA ALA A 236 7.26 -4.53 18.56
C ALA A 236 6.29 -5.53 19.22
N SER A 237 5.92 -6.59 18.52
CA SER A 237 5.11 -7.69 19.06
C SER A 237 5.94 -8.76 19.80
N GLY A 238 7.23 -8.53 20.03
CA GLY A 238 8.12 -9.41 20.80
C GLY A 238 8.83 -10.49 19.99
N ALA A 239 8.78 -10.46 18.65
CA ALA A 239 9.53 -11.40 17.83
C ALA A 239 11.05 -11.16 17.94
N PRO A 240 11.90 -12.22 17.98
CA PRO A 240 13.35 -12.08 18.05
C PRO A 240 13.94 -11.71 16.68
N LEU A 241 13.57 -10.52 16.20
CA LEU A 241 13.96 -10.03 14.88
C LEU A 241 14.94 -8.86 14.95
N GLU A 242 15.87 -8.85 14.00
CA GLU A 242 16.56 -7.65 13.57
C GLU A 242 16.07 -7.24 12.18
N VAL A 243 15.95 -5.93 11.96
CA VAL A 243 15.59 -5.34 10.68
C VAL A 243 16.84 -4.70 10.11
N ILE A 244 17.36 -5.28 9.05
CA ILE A 244 18.62 -4.88 8.44
C ILE A 244 18.32 -4.05 7.18
N ILE A 245 18.99 -2.92 7.10
CA ILE A 245 19.02 -2.06 5.92
C ILE A 245 20.35 -2.31 5.20
N PRO A 246 20.35 -2.97 4.05
CA PRO A 246 21.55 -3.29 3.28
C PRO A 246 22.38 -2.06 2.88
N SER A 247 23.70 -2.23 2.89
CA SER A 247 24.67 -1.14 2.67
C SER A 247 24.67 -0.57 1.25
N GLU A 248 24.25 -1.34 0.25
CA GLU A 248 24.15 -0.91 -1.15
C GLU A 248 22.99 0.06 -1.41
N GLY A 249 22.11 0.20 -0.43
CA GLY A 249 20.88 0.96 -0.54
C GLY A 249 19.66 0.05 -0.67
N ILE A 250 18.50 0.65 -0.51
CA ILE A 250 17.22 -0.05 -0.51
C ILE A 250 16.25 0.53 -1.52
N GLY A 251 15.56 -0.35 -2.22
CA GLY A 251 14.40 0.03 -3.01
C GLY A 251 13.25 0.49 -2.12
N TRP A 252 12.39 1.30 -2.70
CA TRP A 252 11.17 1.77 -2.07
C TRP A 252 10.08 1.98 -3.11
N ASP A 253 8.85 1.88 -2.69
CA ASP A 253 7.68 2.32 -3.46
C ASP A 253 6.74 3.03 -2.48
N MET A 254 5.68 3.62 -2.96
CA MET A 254 4.72 4.29 -2.09
C MET A 254 3.33 3.68 -2.26
N GLU A 255 2.59 3.58 -1.16
CA GLU A 255 1.16 3.41 -1.23
C GLU A 255 0.55 4.69 -1.80
N ALA A 256 -0.31 4.55 -2.78
CA ALA A 256 -0.90 5.70 -3.46
C ALA A 256 -2.40 5.50 -3.71
N THR A 257 -3.09 6.62 -3.88
CA THR A 257 -4.54 6.68 -4.05
C THR A 257 -4.88 7.27 -5.41
N ALA A 258 -5.89 6.71 -6.08
CA ALA A 258 -6.37 7.18 -7.37
C ALA A 258 -7.88 6.94 -7.53
N ILE A 259 -8.55 7.78 -8.31
CA ILE A 259 -9.93 7.55 -8.75
C ILE A 259 -9.90 6.71 -10.03
N VAL A 260 -10.72 5.66 -10.09
CA VAL A 260 -10.85 4.85 -11.29
C VAL A 260 -11.73 5.58 -12.31
N ASN A 261 -11.25 5.67 -13.56
CA ASN A 261 -11.97 6.34 -14.62
C ASN A 261 -13.30 5.63 -14.91
N GLY A 262 -14.37 6.40 -15.08
CA GLY A 262 -15.71 5.87 -15.35
C GLY A 262 -16.54 5.49 -14.10
N THR A 263 -16.03 5.71 -12.87
CA THR A 263 -16.86 5.55 -11.65
C THR A 263 -18.12 6.40 -11.74
N LYS A 264 -19.25 5.86 -11.25
CA LYS A 264 -20.54 6.57 -11.16
C LYS A 264 -20.70 7.31 -9.82
N LYS A 265 -19.72 7.21 -8.93
CA LYS A 265 -19.72 7.77 -7.57
C LYS A 265 -18.60 8.79 -7.40
N LEU A 266 -18.42 9.64 -8.42
CA LEU A 266 -17.25 10.53 -8.52
C LEU A 266 -17.09 11.45 -7.32
N ASP A 267 -18.18 12.01 -6.78
CA ASP A 267 -18.10 12.95 -5.64
C ASP A 267 -17.63 12.24 -4.36
N ALA A 268 -18.17 11.05 -4.08
CA ALA A 268 -17.71 10.24 -2.95
C ALA A 268 -16.25 9.75 -3.15
N ALA A 269 -15.87 9.42 -4.40
CA ALA A 269 -14.50 9.05 -4.72
C ALA A 269 -13.53 10.22 -4.50
N LYS A 270 -13.89 11.44 -4.92
CA LYS A 270 -13.11 12.66 -4.64
C LYS A 270 -12.96 12.91 -3.14
N THR A 271 -14.06 12.77 -2.38
CA THR A 271 -14.04 12.91 -0.92
C THR A 271 -13.02 11.96 -0.27
N LEU A 272 -12.98 10.69 -0.70
CA LEU A 272 -12.00 9.75 -0.16
C LEU A 272 -10.56 10.12 -0.55
N VAL A 273 -10.34 10.55 -1.80
CA VAL A 273 -9.00 10.95 -2.26
C VAL A 273 -8.53 12.23 -1.56
N ASP A 274 -9.41 13.23 -1.37
CA ASP A 274 -9.11 14.43 -0.59
C ASP A 274 -8.70 14.05 0.84
N TRP A 275 -9.48 13.18 1.49
CA TRP A 275 -9.22 12.74 2.85
C TRP A 275 -7.89 11.98 2.97
N SER A 276 -7.53 11.16 1.97
CA SER A 276 -6.32 10.31 1.98
C SER A 276 -5.03 11.10 2.10
N ILE A 277 -5.01 12.39 1.73
CA ILE A 277 -3.84 13.27 1.83
C ILE A 277 -3.94 14.31 2.96
N THR A 278 -4.97 14.23 3.82
CA THR A 278 -5.09 15.13 4.99
C THR A 278 -4.00 14.87 6.03
N GLU A 279 -3.78 15.85 6.92
CA GLU A 279 -2.91 15.65 8.09
C GLU A 279 -3.39 14.51 8.99
N LYS A 280 -4.72 14.32 9.12
CA LYS A 280 -5.31 13.24 9.91
C LYS A 280 -4.95 11.88 9.33
N ALA A 281 -5.07 11.71 8.03
CA ALA A 281 -4.68 10.50 7.32
C ALA A 281 -3.18 10.25 7.44
N ASN A 282 -2.33 11.26 7.19
CA ASN A 282 -0.88 11.13 7.28
C ASN A 282 -0.40 10.79 8.71
N LYS A 283 -1.02 11.33 9.75
CA LYS A 283 -0.74 10.93 11.14
C LYS A 283 -1.11 9.47 11.40
N MET A 284 -2.19 8.97 10.79
CA MET A 284 -2.58 7.57 10.86
C MET A 284 -1.57 6.65 10.13
N TYR A 285 -1.10 7.05 8.94
CA TYR A 285 -0.06 6.30 8.21
C TYR A 285 1.25 6.25 9.01
N ASN A 286 1.63 7.35 9.66
CA ASN A 286 2.85 7.41 10.48
C ASN A 286 2.82 6.50 11.73
N GLU A 287 1.69 5.94 12.11
CA GLU A 287 1.64 4.90 13.14
C GLU A 287 2.38 3.61 12.70
N GLY A 288 2.60 3.43 11.41
CA GLY A 288 3.29 2.27 10.81
C GLY A 288 4.46 2.62 9.90
N TYR A 289 4.42 3.75 9.20
CA TYR A 289 5.40 4.11 8.17
C TYR A 289 6.26 5.29 8.58
N ALA A 290 7.58 5.13 8.49
CA ALA A 290 8.53 6.19 8.84
C ALA A 290 8.57 7.32 7.79
N VAL A 291 8.19 7.03 6.55
CA VAL A 291 8.16 7.99 5.43
C VAL A 291 6.71 8.15 4.97
N ILE A 292 6.18 9.36 5.07
CA ILE A 292 4.78 9.70 4.77
C ILE A 292 4.70 10.88 3.81
N GLY A 293 3.56 11.04 3.14
CA GLY A 293 3.36 12.07 2.12
C GLY A 293 3.52 13.51 2.62
N ILE A 294 3.20 13.79 3.88
CA ILE A 294 3.41 15.09 4.53
C ILE A 294 4.59 14.98 5.50
N GLN A 295 5.80 15.09 4.99
CA GLN A 295 7.06 14.85 5.73
C GLN A 295 7.19 15.64 7.04
N ARG A 296 6.68 16.88 7.11
CA ARG A 296 6.72 17.70 8.34
C ARG A 296 5.96 17.09 9.53
N LEU A 297 5.09 16.11 9.28
CA LEU A 297 4.33 15.40 10.30
C LEU A 297 5.01 14.09 10.73
N ALA A 298 6.02 13.63 10.01
CA ALA A 298 6.69 12.37 10.27
C ALA A 298 7.33 12.36 11.67
N LYS A 299 7.08 11.29 12.39
CA LYS A 299 7.69 11.01 13.71
C LYS A 299 8.42 9.68 13.62
N PRO A 300 9.45 9.48 14.45
CA PRO A 300 10.10 8.17 14.57
C PRO A 300 9.07 7.07 14.83
N VAL A 301 9.22 5.94 14.15
CA VAL A 301 8.40 4.74 14.36
C VAL A 301 9.25 3.73 15.13
N GLU A 302 8.67 3.13 16.16
CA GLU A 302 9.37 2.20 17.04
C GLU A 302 9.95 1.01 16.26
N HIS A 303 11.19 0.67 16.57
CA HIS A 303 11.96 -0.40 15.92
C HIS A 303 12.25 -0.23 14.43
N PHE A 304 11.93 0.94 13.83
CA PHE A 304 12.45 1.28 12.51
C PHE A 304 13.94 1.65 12.60
N PRO A 305 14.76 1.20 11.66
CA PRO A 305 16.14 1.69 11.53
C PRO A 305 16.20 3.19 11.23
N ASP A 306 17.12 3.90 11.88
CA ASP A 306 17.21 5.37 11.77
C ASP A 306 17.74 5.86 10.42
N ASN A 307 18.48 5.02 9.68
CA ASN A 307 19.16 5.38 8.43
C ASN A 307 18.31 5.18 7.16
N ILE A 308 17.01 4.91 7.28
CA ILE A 308 16.15 4.62 6.11
C ILE A 308 16.18 5.73 5.05
N PRO A 309 15.97 7.03 5.37
CA PRO A 309 15.95 8.06 4.34
C PRO A 309 17.24 8.17 3.54
N GLN A 310 18.39 7.89 4.18
CA GLN A 310 19.71 7.93 3.55
C GLN A 310 20.00 6.69 2.71
N ALA A 311 19.37 5.57 3.04
CA ALA A 311 19.55 4.30 2.34
C ALA A 311 18.61 4.14 1.13
N MET A 312 17.54 4.93 1.05
CA MET A 312 16.60 4.90 -0.08
C MET A 312 17.32 5.35 -1.36
N ILE A 313 17.32 4.48 -2.37
CA ILE A 313 17.89 4.81 -3.69
C ILE A 313 17.08 5.90 -4.40
N ASP A 314 17.67 6.57 -5.38
CA ASP A 314 16.93 7.40 -6.33
C ASP A 314 16.18 6.49 -7.31
N ASN A 315 14.99 6.05 -6.87
CA ASN A 315 14.22 5.02 -7.57
C ASN A 315 13.49 5.60 -8.78
N ASP A 316 13.77 5.11 -9.96
CA ASP A 316 13.05 5.46 -11.20
C ASP A 316 11.76 4.64 -11.32
N PHE A 317 10.67 5.20 -10.77
CA PHE A 317 9.34 4.58 -10.83
C PHE A 317 8.80 4.43 -12.25
N GLU A 318 9.08 5.39 -13.14
CA GLU A 318 8.63 5.37 -14.53
C GLU A 318 9.33 4.24 -15.30
N TRP A 319 10.64 4.08 -15.08
CA TRP A 319 11.40 2.97 -15.63
C TRP A 319 10.85 1.64 -15.10
N ALA A 320 10.65 1.51 -13.80
CA ALA A 320 10.13 0.29 -13.18
C ALA A 320 8.75 -0.07 -13.72
N ALA A 321 7.83 0.89 -13.81
CA ALA A 321 6.49 0.68 -14.36
C ALA A 321 6.54 0.26 -15.83
N SER A 322 7.32 0.96 -16.67
CA SER A 322 7.44 0.71 -18.11
C SER A 322 8.08 -0.65 -18.42
N ASN A 323 9.00 -1.11 -17.56
CA ASN A 323 9.70 -2.39 -17.74
C ASN A 323 9.03 -3.55 -16.98
N ARG A 324 7.95 -3.29 -16.21
CA ARG A 324 7.33 -4.29 -15.33
C ARG A 324 7.06 -5.62 -16.03
N LYS A 325 6.41 -5.59 -17.19
CA LYS A 325 6.05 -6.80 -17.93
C LYS A 325 7.29 -7.64 -18.30
N ARG A 326 8.33 -6.98 -18.78
CA ARG A 326 9.60 -7.62 -19.16
C ARG A 326 10.30 -8.23 -17.95
N ILE A 327 10.43 -7.44 -16.88
CA ILE A 327 11.09 -7.88 -15.64
C ILE A 327 10.36 -9.09 -15.04
N LEU A 328 9.04 -9.06 -14.95
CA LEU A 328 8.25 -10.15 -14.38
C LEU A 328 8.34 -11.42 -15.22
N ALA A 329 8.32 -11.30 -16.55
CA ALA A 329 8.46 -12.45 -17.46
C ALA A 329 9.84 -13.11 -17.34
N GLU A 330 10.92 -12.32 -17.29
CA GLU A 330 12.27 -12.84 -17.13
C GLU A 330 12.49 -13.48 -15.76
N TRP A 331 11.99 -12.82 -14.69
CA TRP A 331 12.04 -13.39 -13.35
C TRP A 331 11.30 -14.73 -13.26
N GLN A 332 10.10 -14.79 -13.80
CA GLN A 332 9.30 -16.02 -13.81
C GLN A 332 10.03 -17.17 -14.55
N LYS A 333 10.63 -16.87 -15.70
CA LYS A 333 11.39 -17.84 -16.46
C LYS A 333 12.57 -18.41 -15.67
N ARG A 334 13.26 -17.57 -14.87
CA ARG A 334 14.46 -17.98 -14.14
C ARG A 334 14.14 -18.68 -12.81
N TYR A 335 13.15 -18.20 -12.04
CA TYR A 335 13.09 -18.48 -10.61
C TYR A 335 11.76 -19.06 -10.11
N ASP A 336 10.70 -19.15 -10.93
CA ASP A 336 9.35 -19.55 -10.47
C ASP A 336 9.27 -20.99 -9.91
N SER A 337 10.28 -21.81 -10.17
CA SER A 337 10.35 -23.21 -9.71
C SER A 337 10.33 -23.38 -8.19
N LYS A 338 10.72 -22.35 -7.42
CA LYS A 338 10.66 -22.33 -5.95
C LYS A 338 9.47 -21.54 -5.41
N SER A 339 8.53 -21.11 -6.25
CA SER A 339 7.33 -20.38 -5.80
C SER A 339 6.36 -21.28 -5.06
N GLU A 340 5.75 -20.74 -4.00
CA GLU A 340 4.65 -21.42 -3.32
C GLU A 340 3.51 -21.72 -4.31
N PRO A 341 2.76 -22.83 -4.12
CA PRO A 341 1.57 -23.11 -4.89
C PRO A 341 0.59 -21.93 -4.82
N LYS A 342 -0.04 -21.60 -5.94
CA LYS A 342 -1.12 -20.61 -5.98
C LYS A 342 -2.29 -21.19 -5.19
N SER A 343 -2.64 -20.54 -4.08
CA SER A 343 -3.81 -20.89 -3.24
C SER A 343 -5.11 -20.47 -3.91
#